data_49584c35ae6d6537417a3103f0a76748
#
_entry.id   49584c35ae6d6537417a3103f0a76748
#
_cell.length_a   1.000
_cell.length_b   1.000
_cell.length_c   1.000
_cell.angle_alpha   90.00
_cell.angle_beta   90.00
_cell.angle_gamma   90.00
#
_symmetry.space_group_name_H-M   'P 1'
#
loop_
_entity.id
_entity.type
_entity.pdbx_description
1 polymer ?
#
loop_
_entity_poly.entity_id
_entity_poly.type
_entity_poly.pdbx_seq_one_letter_code
_entity_poly.pdbx_strand_id
1 'polypeptide(L)'
;MRKLNVSNLACYRSGNKIFSDISFNLNEGDVCLLSGSNGSGKTTLLRVLAGLIPISYGSIEYNNMNTLEDNFYILGHRLGIKEEVTPYEDLLFWSSIYNYKNFENVLKRVGLKNYKSLKCKYLSQGQKQRLAISRLLVSKKSIWLLDEPLSSLDKEGISLLKELIDEHNKFGGIAVISSHNDFLKKYDFHINMDK
;
A
#
# COMPACT_ATOMS: atom_id res chain seq x y z
N MET A 1 -13.79 12.60 -10.92
CA MET A 1 -12.73 11.62 -11.28
C MET A 1 -11.56 11.81 -10.35
N ARG A 2 -11.11 10.72 -9.70
CA ARG A 2 -9.92 10.76 -8.85
C ARG A 2 -8.69 10.81 -9.74
N LYS A 3 -7.72 11.64 -9.36
CA LYS A 3 -6.49 11.82 -10.15
C LYS A 3 -5.32 12.11 -9.24
N LEU A 4 -4.22 11.38 -9.43
CA LEU A 4 -2.94 11.62 -8.77
C LEU A 4 -1.94 12.13 -9.81
N ASN A 5 -1.52 13.38 -9.69
CA ASN A 5 -0.52 13.99 -10.55
C ASN A 5 0.79 14.12 -9.78
N VAL A 6 1.86 13.67 -10.37
CA VAL A 6 3.23 13.80 -9.86
C VAL A 6 4.06 14.49 -10.93
N SER A 7 4.68 15.62 -10.59
CA SER A 7 5.43 16.45 -11.54
C SER A 7 6.84 16.72 -11.04
N ASN A 8 7.85 16.32 -11.82
CA ASN A 8 9.28 16.56 -11.62
C ASN A 8 9.75 16.28 -10.18
N LEU A 9 9.22 15.19 -9.60
CA LEU A 9 9.46 14.84 -8.21
C LEU A 9 10.90 14.40 -8.00
N ALA A 10 11.56 15.00 -7.01
CA ALA A 10 12.89 14.59 -6.57
C ALA A 10 12.97 14.49 -5.05
N CYS A 11 13.79 13.57 -4.57
CA CYS A 11 14.08 13.38 -3.16
C CYS A 11 15.59 13.27 -2.94
N TYR A 12 16.09 14.11 -2.04
CA TYR A 12 17.48 14.09 -1.57
C TYR A 12 17.49 13.82 -0.07
N ARG A 13 18.47 13.06 0.39
CA ARG A 13 18.63 12.75 1.81
C ARG A 13 20.10 12.84 2.20
N SER A 14 20.42 13.66 3.21
CA SER A 14 21.80 13.89 3.65
C SER A 14 22.76 14.25 2.50
N GLY A 15 22.30 15.10 1.57
CA GLY A 15 23.06 15.51 0.38
C GLY A 15 23.08 14.50 -0.78
N ASN A 16 22.61 13.27 -0.56
CA ASN A 16 22.60 12.24 -1.61
C ASN A 16 21.25 12.23 -2.35
N LYS A 17 21.32 12.16 -3.66
CA LYS A 17 20.14 11.97 -4.51
C LYS A 17 19.60 10.55 -4.33
N ILE A 18 18.32 10.43 -3.96
CA ILE A 18 17.63 9.14 -3.91
C ILE A 18 16.95 8.88 -5.27
N PHE A 19 16.22 9.88 -5.79
CA PHE A 19 15.66 9.87 -7.13
C PHE A 19 15.41 11.31 -7.60
N SER A 20 15.30 11.50 -8.92
CA SER A 20 14.93 12.79 -9.53
C SER A 20 14.08 12.56 -10.79
N ASP A 21 13.43 13.62 -11.22
CA ASP A 21 12.70 13.71 -12.50
C ASP A 21 11.55 12.70 -12.65
N ILE A 22 10.96 12.27 -11.53
CA ILE A 22 9.80 11.36 -11.54
C ILE A 22 8.54 12.18 -11.85
N SER A 23 7.91 11.86 -12.98
CA SER A 23 6.63 12.46 -13.40
C SER A 23 5.69 11.38 -13.92
N PHE A 24 4.45 11.37 -13.41
CA PHE A 24 3.40 10.48 -13.89
C PHE A 24 2.02 10.99 -13.48
N ASN A 25 1.00 10.52 -14.18
CA ASN A 25 -0.39 10.82 -13.89
C ASN A 25 -1.18 9.51 -13.81
N LEU A 26 -1.89 9.31 -12.69
CA LEU A 26 -2.78 8.18 -12.50
C LEU A 26 -4.21 8.67 -12.36
N ASN A 27 -5.13 8.00 -13.03
CA ASN A 27 -6.56 8.23 -12.93
C ASN A 27 -7.22 7.18 -12.04
N GLU A 28 -8.46 7.37 -11.70
CA GLU A 28 -9.25 6.35 -10.98
C GLU A 28 -9.24 5.02 -11.74
N GLY A 29 -8.95 3.95 -11.03
CA GLY A 29 -8.84 2.60 -11.55
C GLY A 29 -7.44 2.19 -11.99
N ASP A 30 -6.48 3.12 -12.07
CA ASP A 30 -5.12 2.82 -12.53
C ASP A 30 -4.28 2.06 -11.50
N VAL A 31 -3.44 1.17 -12.01
CA VAL A 31 -2.37 0.49 -11.27
C VAL A 31 -1.02 0.95 -11.79
N CYS A 32 -0.16 1.42 -10.89
CA CYS A 32 1.23 1.73 -11.18
C CYS A 32 2.16 0.72 -10.53
N LEU A 33 3.00 0.07 -11.33
CA LEU A 33 4.07 -0.80 -10.86
C LEU A 33 5.37 -0.01 -10.75
N LEU A 34 5.99 -0.05 -9.56
CA LEU A 34 7.34 0.46 -9.33
C LEU A 34 8.33 -0.71 -9.34
N SER A 35 9.24 -0.75 -10.29
CA SER A 35 10.33 -1.72 -10.33
C SER A 35 11.68 -1.05 -10.10
N GLY A 36 12.71 -1.86 -9.90
CA GLY A 36 14.09 -1.41 -9.71
C GLY A 36 14.81 -2.27 -8.67
N SER A 37 16.13 -2.16 -8.63
CA SER A 37 17.01 -2.86 -7.72
C SER A 37 16.76 -2.49 -6.24
N ASN A 38 17.34 -3.27 -5.33
CA ASN A 38 17.31 -2.90 -3.91
C ASN A 38 18.08 -1.59 -3.70
N GLY A 39 17.48 -0.64 -2.99
CA GLY A 39 18.08 0.68 -2.78
C GLY A 39 17.77 1.72 -3.87
N SER A 40 17.07 1.37 -4.96
CA SER A 40 16.73 2.32 -6.05
C SER A 40 15.75 3.44 -5.63
N GLY A 41 15.19 3.40 -4.42
CA GLY A 41 14.31 4.47 -3.93
C GLY A 41 12.82 4.15 -3.95
N LYS A 42 12.37 2.94 -4.33
CA LYS A 42 10.93 2.54 -4.37
C LYS A 42 10.19 2.84 -3.07
N THR A 43 10.69 2.34 -1.95
CA THR A 43 10.12 2.61 -0.61
C THR A 43 10.14 4.11 -0.28
N THR A 44 11.19 4.82 -0.69
CA THR A 44 11.26 6.27 -0.47
C THR A 44 10.20 7.00 -1.28
N LEU A 45 10.00 6.63 -2.55
CA LEU A 45 8.96 7.22 -3.38
C LEU A 45 7.57 6.97 -2.78
N LEU A 46 7.24 5.73 -2.36
CA LEU A 46 5.96 5.44 -1.70
C LEU A 46 5.76 6.29 -0.42
N ARG A 47 6.81 6.49 0.37
CA ARG A 47 6.74 7.33 1.58
C ARG A 47 6.60 8.81 1.27
N VAL A 48 7.22 9.28 0.19
CA VAL A 48 7.05 10.66 -0.30
C VAL A 48 5.61 10.87 -0.78
N LEU A 49 5.05 9.91 -1.55
CA LEU A 49 3.65 9.93 -1.97
C LEU A 49 2.68 9.92 -0.79
N ALA A 50 3.03 9.22 0.31
CA ALA A 50 2.25 9.20 1.54
C ALA A 50 2.43 10.44 2.43
N GLY A 51 3.25 11.42 2.04
CA GLY A 51 3.55 12.59 2.87
C GLY A 51 4.44 12.31 4.09
N LEU A 52 4.98 11.08 4.23
CA LEU A 52 5.84 10.67 5.36
C LEU A 52 7.29 11.17 5.21
N ILE A 53 7.70 11.53 4.01
CA ILE A 53 8.99 12.12 3.69
C ILE A 53 8.73 13.38 2.87
N PRO A 54 9.31 14.53 3.24
CA PRO A 54 9.13 15.76 2.48
C PRO A 54 9.73 15.63 1.09
N ILE A 55 9.08 16.27 0.12
CA ILE A 55 9.61 16.44 -1.24
C ILE A 55 10.76 17.45 -1.23
N SER A 56 11.79 17.21 -2.04
CA SER A 56 12.87 18.18 -2.23
C SER A 56 12.57 19.12 -3.39
N TYR A 57 12.01 18.61 -4.47
CA TYR A 57 11.56 19.37 -5.66
C TYR A 57 10.35 18.69 -6.27
N GLY A 58 9.59 19.46 -7.07
CA GLY A 58 8.41 19.00 -7.76
C GLY A 58 7.13 19.17 -6.97
N SER A 59 6.06 18.52 -7.41
CA SER A 59 4.75 18.59 -6.76
C SER A 59 4.02 17.25 -6.83
N ILE A 60 3.13 17.03 -5.86
CA ILE A 60 2.18 15.93 -5.82
C ILE A 60 0.81 16.54 -5.58
N GLU A 61 -0.15 16.26 -6.46
CA GLU A 61 -1.51 16.76 -6.38
C GLU A 61 -2.50 15.61 -6.45
N TYR A 62 -3.50 15.62 -5.59
CA TYR A 62 -4.61 14.67 -5.63
C TYR A 62 -5.93 15.41 -5.75
N ASN A 63 -6.71 15.15 -6.81
CA ASN A 63 -8.00 15.80 -7.10
C ASN A 63 -7.92 17.33 -7.10
N ASN A 64 -6.79 17.90 -7.54
CA ASN A 64 -6.51 19.35 -7.44
C ASN A 64 -6.51 19.89 -6.00
N MET A 65 -6.33 19.03 -4.99
CA MET A 65 -6.21 19.39 -3.59
C MET A 65 -4.82 19.04 -3.07
N ASN A 66 -4.23 19.92 -2.26
CA ASN A 66 -2.90 19.70 -1.68
C ASN A 66 -2.91 18.83 -0.41
N THR A 67 -4.07 18.30 0.01
CA THR A 67 -4.20 17.49 1.23
C THR A 67 -4.14 16.01 0.87
N LEU A 68 -2.94 15.44 0.99
CA LEU A 68 -2.65 14.03 0.64
C LEU A 68 -3.04 13.04 1.75
N GLU A 69 -2.92 13.46 3.01
CA GLU A 69 -2.92 12.58 4.19
C GLU A 69 -4.21 11.75 4.38
N ASP A 70 -5.36 12.31 3.99
CA ASP A 70 -6.64 11.62 4.17
C ASP A 70 -6.96 10.56 3.11
N ASN A 71 -6.23 10.53 2.01
CA ASN A 71 -6.57 9.72 0.84
C ASN A 71 -5.72 8.46 0.65
N PHE A 72 -4.59 8.36 1.34
CA PHE A 72 -3.64 7.27 1.18
C PHE A 72 -3.70 6.25 2.31
N TYR A 73 -3.45 4.99 1.98
CA TYR A 73 -3.04 3.97 2.92
C TYR A 73 -1.73 3.37 2.44
N ILE A 74 -0.71 3.36 3.30
CA ILE A 74 0.57 2.73 3.00
C ILE A 74 0.70 1.38 3.73
N LEU A 75 0.91 0.31 2.96
CA LEU A 75 1.34 -0.98 3.46
C LEU A 75 2.84 -1.08 3.25
N GLY A 76 3.62 -0.80 4.29
CA GLY A 76 5.07 -0.83 4.23
C GLY A 76 5.66 -2.21 4.51
N HIS A 77 6.94 -2.37 4.25
CA HIS A 77 7.69 -3.60 4.54
C HIS A 77 7.59 -4.02 6.03
N ARG A 78 7.58 -3.05 6.95
CA ARG A 78 7.27 -3.30 8.37
C ARG A 78 5.77 -3.23 8.57
N LEU A 79 5.16 -4.36 8.92
CA LEU A 79 3.70 -4.49 9.01
C LEU A 79 3.07 -3.73 10.19
N GLY A 80 3.86 -3.27 11.16
CA GLY A 80 3.37 -2.52 12.33
C GLY A 80 2.37 -3.31 13.18
N ILE A 81 2.49 -4.65 13.22
CA ILE A 81 1.65 -5.52 14.04
C ILE A 81 2.30 -5.65 15.42
N LYS A 82 1.52 -5.39 16.45
CA LYS A 82 1.94 -5.63 17.83
C LYS A 82 1.83 -7.12 18.15
N GLU A 83 2.87 -7.70 18.73
CA GLU A 83 2.94 -9.15 18.98
C GLU A 83 1.96 -9.65 20.04
N GLU A 84 1.65 -8.83 21.04
CA GLU A 84 0.81 -9.21 22.16
C GLU A 84 -0.70 -9.07 21.93
N VAL A 85 -1.12 -8.42 20.84
CA VAL A 85 -2.54 -8.32 20.47
C VAL A 85 -2.96 -9.49 19.59
N THR A 86 -4.26 -9.74 19.52
CA THR A 86 -4.87 -10.71 18.60
C THR A 86 -5.24 -10.05 17.28
N PRO A 87 -5.44 -10.80 16.17
CA PRO A 87 -5.98 -10.25 14.92
C PRO A 87 -7.30 -9.52 15.10
N TYR A 88 -8.15 -9.99 16.02
CA TYR A 88 -9.40 -9.32 16.34
C TYR A 88 -9.16 -7.94 16.95
N GLU A 89 -8.30 -7.84 17.96
CA GLU A 89 -7.98 -6.58 18.64
C GLU A 89 -7.27 -5.60 17.72
N ASP A 90 -6.34 -6.10 16.88
CA ASP A 90 -5.65 -5.28 15.88
C ASP A 90 -6.65 -4.67 14.88
N LEU A 91 -7.53 -5.49 14.32
CA LEU A 91 -8.46 -5.00 13.32
C LEU A 91 -9.59 -4.17 13.93
N LEU A 92 -10.01 -4.46 15.16
CA LEU A 92 -10.94 -3.63 15.93
C LEU A 92 -10.37 -2.21 16.13
N PHE A 93 -9.10 -2.10 16.52
CA PHE A 93 -8.40 -0.82 16.68
C PHE A 93 -8.43 -0.01 15.37
N TRP A 94 -7.99 -0.61 14.25
CA TRP A 94 -7.99 0.08 12.97
C TRP A 94 -9.41 0.41 12.48
N SER A 95 -10.37 -0.46 12.71
CA SER A 95 -11.76 -0.24 12.37
C SER A 95 -12.38 0.92 13.16
N SER A 96 -11.99 1.11 14.43
CA SER A 96 -12.42 2.26 15.22
C SER A 96 -11.86 3.58 14.68
N ILE A 97 -10.59 3.60 14.25
CA ILE A 97 -9.96 4.79 13.62
C ILE A 97 -10.69 5.18 12.33
N TYR A 98 -11.04 4.19 11.49
CA TYR A 98 -11.67 4.43 10.18
C TYR A 98 -13.21 4.35 10.21
N ASN A 99 -13.83 4.22 11.39
CA ASN A 99 -15.28 4.07 11.55
C ASN A 99 -15.88 2.96 10.68
N TYR A 100 -15.23 1.79 10.67
CA TYR A 100 -15.64 0.62 9.89
C TYR A 100 -16.35 -0.43 10.77
N LYS A 101 -17.65 -0.72 10.53
CA LYS A 101 -18.48 -1.53 11.44
C LYS A 101 -18.34 -3.05 11.25
N ASN A 102 -18.08 -3.54 10.04
CA ASN A 102 -18.18 -4.97 9.71
C ASN A 102 -16.82 -5.69 9.61
N PHE A 103 -15.87 -5.38 10.47
CA PHE A 103 -14.50 -5.86 10.39
C PHE A 103 -14.33 -7.38 10.60
N GLU A 104 -15.26 -8.06 11.27
CA GLU A 104 -15.19 -9.52 11.42
C GLU A 104 -15.30 -10.26 10.07
N ASN A 105 -16.11 -9.74 9.15
CA ASN A 105 -16.18 -10.26 7.79
C ASN A 105 -14.85 -10.08 7.03
N VAL A 106 -14.10 -9.03 7.35
CA VAL A 106 -12.78 -8.80 6.79
C VAL A 106 -11.79 -9.86 7.26
N LEU A 107 -11.80 -10.23 8.57
CA LEU A 107 -10.98 -11.33 9.07
C LEU A 107 -11.29 -12.67 8.39
N LYS A 108 -12.57 -12.93 8.12
CA LYS A 108 -12.98 -14.12 7.36
C LYS A 108 -12.42 -14.06 5.93
N ARG A 109 -12.52 -12.92 5.26
CA ARG A 109 -12.09 -12.72 3.88
C ARG A 109 -10.59 -12.93 3.70
N VAL A 110 -9.77 -12.47 4.65
CA VAL A 110 -8.31 -12.67 4.60
C VAL A 110 -7.85 -14.02 5.16
N GLY A 111 -8.78 -14.94 5.48
CA GLY A 111 -8.47 -16.28 5.97
C GLY A 111 -8.02 -16.35 7.43
N LEU A 112 -8.30 -15.32 8.23
CA LEU A 112 -7.85 -15.23 9.63
C LEU A 112 -8.97 -15.49 10.67
N LYS A 113 -10.17 -15.91 10.24
CA LYS A 113 -11.30 -16.16 11.14
C LYS A 113 -10.93 -17.13 12.28
N ASN A 114 -10.25 -18.22 11.96
CA ASN A 114 -9.88 -19.27 12.94
C ASN A 114 -8.72 -18.85 13.87
N TYR A 115 -8.03 -17.77 13.53
CA TYR A 115 -6.89 -17.23 14.30
C TYR A 115 -7.25 -15.97 15.07
N LYS A 116 -8.53 -15.54 15.06
CA LYS A 116 -8.96 -14.24 15.59
C LYS A 116 -8.60 -14.01 17.06
N SER A 117 -8.50 -15.07 17.86
CA SER A 117 -8.18 -15.01 19.30
C SER A 117 -6.75 -15.44 19.63
N LEU A 118 -5.93 -15.79 18.61
CA LEU A 118 -4.53 -16.17 18.82
C LEU A 118 -3.68 -14.90 18.83
N LYS A 119 -2.72 -14.77 19.76
CA LYS A 119 -1.81 -13.62 19.76
C LYS A 119 -0.98 -13.56 18.49
N CYS A 120 -0.75 -12.37 17.94
CA CYS A 120 -0.06 -12.15 16.68
C CYS A 120 1.38 -12.68 16.67
N LYS A 121 2.03 -12.81 17.82
CA LYS A 121 3.37 -13.45 17.89
C LYS A 121 3.38 -14.90 17.43
N TYR A 122 2.25 -15.61 17.52
CA TYR A 122 2.11 -17.00 17.10
C TYR A 122 1.64 -17.17 15.65
N LEU A 123 1.35 -16.07 14.96
CA LEU A 123 1.00 -16.09 13.53
C LEU A 123 2.26 -16.31 12.69
N SER A 124 2.12 -17.08 11.58
CA SER A 124 3.13 -17.14 10.54
C SER A 124 3.34 -15.77 9.88
N GLN A 125 4.45 -15.57 9.19
CA GLN A 125 4.71 -14.32 8.46
C GLN A 125 3.63 -14.06 7.40
N GLY A 126 3.16 -15.08 6.68
CA GLY A 126 2.07 -14.96 5.72
C GLY A 126 0.74 -14.56 6.39
N GLN A 127 0.44 -15.10 7.57
CA GLN A 127 -0.74 -14.70 8.34
C GLN A 127 -0.64 -13.24 8.84
N LYS A 128 0.55 -12.81 9.29
CA LYS A 128 0.82 -11.40 9.64
C LYS A 128 0.64 -10.50 8.41
N GLN A 129 1.12 -10.92 7.25
CA GLN A 129 0.93 -10.18 6.01
C GLN A 129 -0.56 -10.05 5.65
N ARG A 130 -1.34 -11.14 5.74
CA ARG A 130 -2.79 -11.12 5.51
C ARG A 130 -3.51 -10.20 6.53
N LEU A 131 -3.07 -10.15 7.78
CA LEU A 131 -3.61 -9.20 8.78
C LEU A 131 -3.30 -7.75 8.40
N ALA A 132 -2.10 -7.45 7.93
CA ALA A 132 -1.77 -6.11 7.45
C ALA A 132 -2.59 -5.71 6.20
N ILE A 133 -2.80 -6.65 5.26
CA ILE A 133 -3.68 -6.47 4.09
C ILE A 133 -5.13 -6.19 4.53
N SER A 134 -5.62 -6.82 5.59
CA SER A 134 -6.99 -6.59 6.08
C SER A 134 -7.24 -5.12 6.48
N ARG A 135 -6.21 -4.40 6.89
CA ARG A 135 -6.29 -2.97 7.22
C ARG A 135 -6.57 -2.09 5.99
N LEU A 136 -6.14 -2.49 4.80
CA LEU A 136 -6.51 -1.81 3.53
C LEU A 136 -8.03 -1.77 3.38
N LEU A 137 -8.70 -2.88 3.68
CA LEU A 137 -10.15 -3.01 3.51
C LEU A 137 -10.92 -2.14 4.50
N VAL A 138 -10.47 -2.03 5.74
CA VAL A 138 -11.14 -1.20 6.75
C VAL A 138 -10.84 0.28 6.59
N SER A 139 -9.69 0.62 6.00
CA SER A 139 -9.27 2.01 5.82
C SER A 139 -10.13 2.78 4.80
N LYS A 140 -10.70 2.09 3.82
CA LYS A 140 -11.47 2.66 2.70
C LYS A 140 -10.75 3.82 1.97
N LYS A 141 -9.44 3.86 2.07
CA LYS A 141 -8.64 4.90 1.40
C LYS A 141 -8.67 4.69 -0.11
N SER A 142 -8.71 5.78 -0.86
CA SER A 142 -8.81 5.75 -2.32
C SER A 142 -7.50 5.46 -3.04
N ILE A 143 -6.36 5.64 -2.37
CA ILE A 143 -5.04 5.32 -2.92
C ILE A 143 -4.34 4.32 -2.01
N TRP A 144 -3.94 3.19 -2.59
CA TRP A 144 -3.13 2.18 -1.92
C TRP A 144 -1.68 2.29 -2.36
N LEU A 145 -0.78 2.46 -1.40
CA LEU A 145 0.67 2.48 -1.58
C LEU A 145 1.23 1.19 -0.96
N LEU A 146 1.63 0.24 -1.80
CA LEU A 146 1.98 -1.11 -1.37
C LEU A 146 3.49 -1.36 -1.59
N ASP A 147 4.23 -1.49 -0.49
CA ASP A 147 5.68 -1.72 -0.52
C ASP A 147 6.00 -3.20 -0.36
N GLU A 148 6.38 -3.87 -1.46
CA GLU A 148 6.67 -5.31 -1.54
C GLU A 148 5.57 -6.18 -0.91
N PRO A 149 4.29 -6.00 -1.28
CA PRO A 149 3.17 -6.61 -0.56
C PRO A 149 3.09 -8.14 -0.67
N LEU A 150 3.86 -8.73 -1.59
CA LEU A 150 3.91 -10.18 -1.81
C LEU A 150 4.85 -10.92 -0.86
N SER A 151 5.72 -10.18 -0.17
CA SER A 151 6.68 -10.79 0.73
C SER A 151 5.95 -11.68 1.74
N SER A 152 6.38 -12.93 1.85
CA SER A 152 5.83 -13.93 2.77
C SER A 152 4.42 -14.45 2.47
N LEU A 153 3.78 -14.06 1.36
CA LEU A 153 2.49 -14.62 0.95
C LEU A 153 2.66 -15.95 0.22
N ASP A 154 1.80 -16.89 0.55
CA ASP A 154 1.60 -18.11 -0.21
C ASP A 154 0.75 -17.85 -1.48
N LYS A 155 0.56 -18.87 -2.33
CA LYS A 155 -0.20 -18.74 -3.58
C LYS A 155 -1.63 -18.22 -3.36
N GLU A 156 -2.29 -18.65 -2.28
CA GLU A 156 -3.63 -18.18 -1.94
C GLU A 156 -3.63 -16.70 -1.51
N GLY A 157 -2.65 -16.29 -0.69
CA GLY A 157 -2.48 -14.91 -0.28
C GLY A 157 -2.18 -13.97 -1.45
N ILE A 158 -1.37 -14.43 -2.42
CA ILE A 158 -1.10 -13.68 -3.66
C ILE A 158 -2.39 -13.54 -4.49
N SER A 159 -3.18 -14.61 -4.63
CA SER A 159 -4.46 -14.58 -5.35
C SER A 159 -5.44 -13.62 -4.69
N LEU A 160 -5.56 -13.68 -3.37
CA LEU A 160 -6.39 -12.76 -2.59
C LEU A 160 -5.97 -11.30 -2.80
N LEU A 161 -4.66 -11.00 -2.71
CA LEU A 161 -4.19 -9.62 -2.90
C LEU A 161 -4.51 -9.10 -4.30
N LYS A 162 -4.37 -9.92 -5.34
CA LYS A 162 -4.76 -9.56 -6.71
C LYS A 162 -6.25 -9.22 -6.80
N GLU A 163 -7.10 -10.09 -6.26
CA GLU A 163 -8.55 -9.86 -6.21
C GLU A 163 -8.89 -8.53 -5.51
N LEU A 164 -8.24 -8.25 -4.38
CA LEU A 164 -8.46 -7.01 -3.64
C LEU A 164 -8.02 -5.76 -4.41
N ILE A 165 -6.89 -5.84 -5.14
CA ILE A 165 -6.42 -4.75 -6.00
C ILE A 165 -7.41 -4.53 -7.15
N ASP A 166 -7.84 -5.61 -7.82
CA ASP A 166 -8.81 -5.54 -8.92
C ASP A 166 -10.14 -4.93 -8.47
N GLU A 167 -10.63 -5.32 -7.29
CA GLU A 167 -11.85 -4.71 -6.73
C GLU A 167 -11.65 -3.24 -6.39
N HIS A 168 -10.54 -2.91 -5.71
CA HIS A 168 -10.23 -1.53 -5.37
C HIS A 168 -10.25 -0.62 -6.61
N ASN A 169 -9.62 -1.07 -7.69
CA ASN A 169 -9.56 -0.34 -8.94
C ASN A 169 -10.91 -0.24 -9.64
N LYS A 170 -11.72 -1.31 -9.65
CA LYS A 170 -13.10 -1.30 -10.19
C LYS A 170 -13.98 -0.25 -9.51
N PHE A 171 -13.73 0.03 -8.23
CA PHE A 171 -14.43 1.09 -7.49
C PHE A 171 -13.73 2.47 -7.58
N GLY A 172 -12.85 2.64 -8.56
CA GLY A 172 -12.15 3.90 -8.83
C GLY A 172 -10.99 4.19 -7.85
N GLY A 173 -10.48 3.17 -7.15
CA GLY A 173 -9.25 3.30 -6.38
C GLY A 173 -8.02 3.36 -7.27
N ILE A 174 -6.92 3.88 -6.76
CA ILE A 174 -5.60 3.92 -7.40
C ILE A 174 -4.66 3.06 -6.58
N ALA A 175 -3.82 2.24 -7.24
CA ALA A 175 -2.80 1.45 -6.55
C ALA A 175 -1.40 1.76 -7.10
N VAL A 176 -0.45 2.06 -6.20
CA VAL A 176 0.98 2.18 -6.53
C VAL A 176 1.72 1.08 -5.76
N ILE A 177 2.36 0.18 -6.48
CA ILE A 177 2.86 -1.08 -5.93
C ILE A 177 4.34 -1.23 -6.26
N SER A 178 5.21 -1.33 -5.25
CA SER A 178 6.59 -1.76 -5.47
C SER A 178 6.67 -3.28 -5.52
N SER A 179 7.36 -3.83 -6.52
CA SER A 179 7.64 -5.26 -6.61
C SER A 179 8.88 -5.54 -7.43
N HIS A 180 9.61 -6.59 -7.05
CA HIS A 180 10.68 -7.16 -7.86
C HIS A 180 10.18 -8.17 -8.90
N ASN A 181 8.95 -8.66 -8.74
CA ASN A 181 8.36 -9.69 -9.57
C ASN A 181 7.16 -9.13 -10.34
N ASP A 182 7.02 -9.52 -11.57
CA ASP A 182 5.86 -9.24 -12.44
C ASP A 182 4.69 -10.14 -12.03
N PHE A 183 4.11 -9.87 -10.85
CA PHE A 183 2.99 -10.68 -10.33
C PHE A 183 1.63 -10.22 -10.87
N LEU A 184 1.53 -8.96 -11.27
CA LEU A 184 0.35 -8.41 -11.90
C LEU A 184 0.35 -8.79 -13.38
N LYS A 185 -0.71 -9.42 -13.85
CA LYS A 185 -0.88 -9.71 -15.28
C LYS A 185 -1.10 -8.44 -16.11
N LYS A 186 -1.52 -7.35 -15.46
CA LYS A 186 -1.86 -6.07 -16.10
C LYS A 186 -1.60 -4.94 -15.11
N TYR A 187 -0.94 -3.91 -15.58
CA TYR A 187 -0.79 -2.61 -14.93
C TYR A 187 -0.88 -1.53 -16.02
N ASP A 188 -1.30 -0.33 -15.63
CA ASP A 188 -1.52 0.77 -16.58
C ASP A 188 -0.26 1.62 -16.74
N PHE A 189 0.55 1.69 -15.67
CA PHE A 189 1.81 2.44 -15.65
C PHE A 189 2.94 1.60 -15.06
N HIS A 190 4.15 1.82 -15.59
CA HIS A 190 5.37 1.20 -15.09
C HIS A 190 6.46 2.24 -14.92
N ILE A 191 7.00 2.36 -13.72
CA ILE A 191 8.11 3.24 -13.38
C ILE A 191 9.29 2.37 -12.97
N ASN A 192 10.36 2.43 -13.76
CA ASN A 192 11.63 1.80 -13.42
C ASN A 192 12.50 2.82 -12.67
N MET A 193 12.84 2.52 -11.41
CA MET A 193 13.63 3.38 -10.53
C MET A 193 15.15 3.25 -10.72
N ASP A 194 15.62 2.37 -11.60
CA ASP A 194 17.06 2.17 -11.88
C ASP A 194 17.59 3.12 -12.98
N LYS A 195 16.74 4.01 -13.50
CA LYS A 195 17.10 4.96 -14.56
C LYS A 195 17.62 6.27 -14.01
#